data_5a7cb3e8daf1816815c7badbd7900275
#
_entry.id   5a7cb3e8daf1816815c7badbd7900275
#
_cell.length_a   1.000
_cell.length_b   1.000
_cell.length_c   1.000
_cell.angle_alpha   90.00
_cell.angle_beta   90.00
_cell.angle_gamma   90.00
#
_symmetry.space_group_name_H-M   'P 1'
#
loop_
_entity.id
_entity.type
_entity.pdbx_description
1 polymer ?
#
loop_
_entity_poly.entity_id
_entity_poly.type
_entity_poly.pdbx_seq_one_letter_code
_entity_poly.pdbx_strand_id
1 'polypeptide(L)'
;MRVPSNTASRTILIVLALCLLVATVGSAQDRPKSPKGSAATQIGDAWIDVTYSRPILRGRQGIFGEGDSYGKTVYAGAPVWRAGADVTTRIKTGLDLDINGTKVPAGEYSFFIELSEGGWTGILSTQPHMEEPDRAKMAEGITWGAYGYSSDHDVVRAPMTVAANENSVDQLTIAFTDVSDAGGNLVVVWDKSIGILPFTVAE
;
A
#
# COMPACT_ATOMS: atom_id res chain seq x y z
N MET A 1 -2.57 -73.28 -29.04
CA MET A 1 -3.04 -72.35 -27.99
C MET A 1 -2.23 -71.06 -28.14
N ARG A 2 -2.80 -69.96 -28.67
CA ARG A 2 -2.08 -68.66 -28.82
C ARG A 2 -2.47 -67.74 -27.70
N VAL A 3 -1.49 -67.30 -26.95
CA VAL A 3 -1.64 -66.29 -25.90
C VAL A 3 -1.79 -64.90 -26.56
N PRO A 4 -2.83 -64.11 -26.26
CA PRO A 4 -2.96 -62.76 -26.81
C PRO A 4 -1.93 -61.82 -26.23
N SER A 5 -1.24 -61.02 -27.06
CA SER A 5 -0.20 -60.10 -26.70
C SER A 5 -0.79 -58.86 -25.97
N ASN A 6 -0.23 -58.56 -24.83
CA ASN A 6 -0.63 -57.51 -23.88
C ASN A 6 -0.20 -56.09 -24.31
N THR A 7 -0.21 -55.81 -25.63
CA THR A 7 0.27 -54.54 -26.19
C THR A 7 -0.66 -53.35 -25.91
N ALA A 8 -1.97 -53.61 -25.90
CA ALA A 8 -2.96 -52.54 -25.67
C ALA A 8 -2.90 -51.97 -24.23
N SER A 9 -2.61 -52.85 -23.24
CA SER A 9 -2.53 -52.44 -21.84
C SER A 9 -1.31 -51.55 -21.54
N ARG A 10 -0.19 -51.76 -22.25
CA ARG A 10 1.04 -50.93 -22.10
C ARG A 10 0.88 -49.57 -22.74
N THR A 11 0.16 -49.46 -23.87
CA THR A 11 -0.08 -48.18 -24.54
C THR A 11 -1.01 -47.26 -23.72
N ILE A 12 -2.03 -47.82 -23.06
CA ILE A 12 -2.95 -47.06 -22.19
C ILE A 12 -2.21 -46.54 -20.96
N LEU A 13 -1.30 -47.32 -20.35
CA LEU A 13 -0.50 -46.87 -19.19
C LEU A 13 0.49 -45.75 -19.54
N ILE A 14 1.09 -45.76 -20.74
CA ILE A 14 2.01 -44.70 -21.19
C ILE A 14 1.24 -43.42 -21.50
N VAL A 15 0.06 -43.48 -22.07
CA VAL A 15 -0.78 -42.31 -22.37
C VAL A 15 -1.28 -41.67 -21.04
N LEU A 16 -1.69 -42.47 -20.02
CA LEU A 16 -2.07 -41.96 -18.73
C LEU A 16 -0.90 -41.31 -17.97
N ALA A 17 0.32 -41.87 -18.05
CA ALA A 17 1.51 -41.29 -17.45
C ALA A 17 1.91 -39.96 -18.12
N LEU A 18 1.76 -39.84 -19.46
CA LEU A 18 2.03 -38.61 -20.19
C LEU A 18 1.01 -37.50 -19.87
N CYS A 19 -0.26 -37.85 -19.66
CA CYS A 19 -1.30 -36.89 -19.25
C CYS A 19 -1.08 -36.37 -17.80
N LEU A 20 -0.52 -37.19 -16.92
CA LEU A 20 -0.18 -36.76 -15.55
C LEU A 20 1.05 -35.84 -15.48
N LEU A 21 1.97 -35.93 -16.45
CA LEU A 21 3.14 -35.03 -16.51
C LEU A 21 2.79 -33.63 -17.07
N VAL A 22 1.72 -33.46 -17.80
CA VAL A 22 1.30 -32.14 -18.34
C VAL A 22 0.54 -31.32 -17.31
N ALA A 23 0.05 -31.91 -16.22
CA ALA A 23 -0.76 -31.23 -15.20
C ALA A 23 0.06 -30.44 -14.16
N THR A 24 1.39 -30.40 -14.23
CA THR A 24 2.23 -29.75 -13.22
C THR A 24 3.07 -28.57 -13.71
N VAL A 25 2.79 -28.06 -14.91
CA VAL A 25 3.28 -26.71 -15.25
C VAL A 25 2.25 -25.72 -14.71
N GLY A 26 2.14 -25.64 -13.38
CA GLY A 26 1.54 -24.50 -12.73
C GLY A 26 2.34 -23.30 -13.18
N SER A 27 1.79 -22.44 -14.05
CA SER A 27 2.36 -21.16 -14.37
C SER A 27 2.63 -20.46 -13.05
N ALA A 28 3.90 -20.30 -12.68
CA ALA A 28 4.29 -19.40 -11.63
C ALA A 28 3.78 -18.03 -12.08
N GLN A 29 2.60 -17.65 -11.59
CA GLN A 29 2.00 -16.36 -11.91
C GLN A 29 3.00 -15.32 -11.43
N ASP A 30 3.53 -14.53 -12.36
CA ASP A 30 4.49 -13.47 -12.05
C ASP A 30 3.76 -12.42 -11.22
N ARG A 31 3.86 -12.57 -9.89
CA ARG A 31 3.18 -11.68 -8.95
C ARG A 31 3.94 -10.37 -8.86
N PRO A 32 3.27 -9.22 -8.93
CA PRO A 32 3.92 -7.93 -8.80
C PRO A 32 4.69 -7.85 -7.48
N LYS A 33 5.83 -7.15 -7.50
CA LYS A 33 6.70 -6.97 -6.31
C LYS A 33 5.98 -6.24 -5.18
N SER A 34 5.01 -5.40 -5.53
CA SER A 34 4.17 -4.61 -4.62
C SER A 34 2.72 -4.72 -5.09
N PRO A 35 1.99 -5.79 -4.73
CA PRO A 35 0.61 -5.96 -5.16
C PRO A 35 -0.26 -4.81 -4.65
N LYS A 36 -1.30 -4.46 -5.40
CA LYS A 36 -2.30 -3.48 -4.95
C LYS A 36 -3.06 -4.00 -3.72
N GLY A 37 -3.43 -3.08 -2.85
CA GLY A 37 -4.25 -3.31 -1.67
C GLY A 37 -5.21 -2.15 -1.45
N SER A 38 -6.21 -2.41 -0.63
CA SER A 38 -7.17 -1.41 -0.18
C SER A 38 -7.54 -1.64 1.27
N ALA A 39 -7.96 -0.57 1.93
CA ALA A 39 -8.66 -0.59 3.21
C ALA A 39 -9.86 0.33 3.10
N ALA A 40 -10.96 -0.03 3.75
CA ALA A 40 -12.16 0.79 3.76
C ALA A 40 -12.82 0.75 5.14
N THR A 41 -13.50 1.82 5.50
CA THR A 41 -14.38 1.89 6.67
C THR A 41 -15.62 2.71 6.35
N GLN A 42 -16.67 2.51 7.12
CA GLN A 42 -17.93 3.23 6.97
C GLN A 42 -18.24 3.96 8.27
N ILE A 43 -18.65 5.24 8.16
CA ILE A 43 -19.14 6.05 9.27
C ILE A 43 -20.48 6.65 8.82
N GLY A 44 -21.56 6.31 9.53
CA GLY A 44 -22.91 6.57 9.04
C GLY A 44 -23.14 5.91 7.68
N ASP A 45 -23.58 6.69 6.69
CA ASP A 45 -23.81 6.23 5.31
C ASP A 45 -22.58 6.48 4.39
N ALA A 46 -21.53 7.11 4.89
CA ALA A 46 -20.35 7.50 4.12
C ALA A 46 -19.20 6.50 4.25
N TRP A 47 -18.47 6.31 3.15
CA TRP A 47 -17.27 5.47 3.10
C TRP A 47 -16.00 6.30 3.09
N ILE A 48 -14.96 5.77 3.73
CA ILE A 48 -13.58 6.22 3.61
C ILE A 48 -12.79 5.04 3.05
N ASP A 49 -12.18 5.25 1.87
CA ASP A 49 -11.42 4.23 1.15
C ASP A 49 -9.97 4.64 1.02
N VAL A 50 -9.06 3.68 1.16
CA VAL A 50 -7.64 3.84 0.87
C VAL A 50 -7.22 2.82 -0.17
N THR A 51 -6.52 3.26 -1.23
CA THR A 51 -5.90 2.38 -2.22
C THR A 51 -4.40 2.64 -2.28
N TYR A 52 -3.59 1.58 -2.31
CA TYR A 52 -2.15 1.68 -2.23
C TYR A 52 -1.46 0.46 -2.84
N SER A 53 -0.17 0.56 -3.12
CA SER A 53 0.65 -0.62 -3.42
C SER A 53 1.36 -1.09 -2.16
N ARG A 54 1.38 -2.41 -1.95
CA ARG A 54 1.83 -3.08 -0.72
C ARG A 54 3.22 -3.70 -0.90
N PRO A 55 4.31 -2.96 -0.66
CA PRO A 55 5.65 -3.53 -0.74
C PRO A 55 5.85 -4.61 0.33
N ILE A 56 6.69 -5.61 0.00
CA ILE A 56 7.02 -6.75 0.84
C ILE A 56 8.49 -6.60 1.28
N LEU A 57 8.79 -6.83 2.55
CA LEU A 57 10.15 -6.74 3.10
C LEU A 57 11.11 -7.73 2.43
N ARG A 58 10.68 -8.95 2.18
CA ARG A 58 11.50 -10.01 1.58
C ARG A 58 12.81 -10.22 2.33
N GLY A 59 12.73 -10.29 3.66
CA GLY A 59 13.88 -10.47 4.54
C GLY A 59 14.68 -9.20 4.85
N ARG A 60 14.33 -8.03 4.28
CA ARG A 60 14.91 -6.74 4.69
C ARG A 60 14.37 -6.38 6.07
N GLN A 61 15.24 -5.96 6.98
CA GLN A 61 14.89 -5.46 8.30
C GLN A 61 15.31 -4.01 8.43
N GLY A 62 14.67 -3.28 9.36
CA GLY A 62 14.98 -1.87 9.58
C GLY A 62 14.73 -1.01 8.35
N ILE A 63 13.61 -1.24 7.65
CA ILE A 63 13.34 -0.61 6.34
C ILE A 63 13.31 0.92 6.41
N PHE A 64 13.01 1.49 7.58
CA PHE A 64 12.99 2.93 7.79
C PHE A 64 14.39 3.51 8.07
N GLY A 65 15.38 2.68 8.44
CA GLY A 65 16.74 3.11 8.79
C GLY A 65 16.80 3.73 10.19
N GLU A 66 17.97 4.32 10.50
CA GLU A 66 18.26 4.97 11.79
C GLU A 66 19.09 6.23 11.54
N GLY A 67 19.03 7.19 12.47
CA GLY A 67 19.81 8.43 12.43
C GLY A 67 19.69 9.14 11.08
N ASP A 68 20.83 9.55 10.51
CA ASP A 68 20.88 10.26 9.22
C ASP A 68 20.33 9.46 8.03
N SER A 69 20.15 8.15 8.17
CA SER A 69 19.60 7.29 7.11
C SER A 69 18.09 7.10 7.21
N TYR A 70 17.45 7.62 8.27
CA TYR A 70 16.02 7.43 8.52
C TYR A 70 15.17 7.92 7.34
N GLY A 71 14.25 7.10 6.88
CA GLY A 71 13.36 7.37 5.74
C GLY A 71 13.99 7.25 4.35
N LYS A 72 15.32 7.31 4.20
CA LYS A 72 15.97 7.37 2.87
C LYS A 72 15.61 6.22 1.96
N THR A 73 15.54 5.00 2.49
CA THR A 73 15.19 3.81 1.70
C THR A 73 13.76 3.88 1.16
N VAL A 74 12.80 4.29 2.00
CA VAL A 74 11.38 4.34 1.62
C VAL A 74 11.02 5.57 0.80
N TYR A 75 11.76 6.67 0.97
CA TYR A 75 11.65 7.85 0.11
C TYR A 75 12.10 7.56 -1.32
N ALA A 76 13.13 6.72 -1.47
CA ALA A 76 13.70 6.37 -2.78
C ALA A 76 14.07 7.60 -3.63
N GLY A 77 14.55 8.68 -2.99
CA GLY A 77 14.91 9.94 -3.64
C GLY A 77 13.77 10.94 -3.84
N ALA A 78 12.54 10.62 -3.42
CA ALA A 78 11.45 11.59 -3.36
C ALA A 78 11.51 12.42 -2.05
N PRO A 79 10.84 13.56 -1.94
CA PRO A 79 10.89 14.40 -0.74
C PRO A 79 10.03 13.86 0.43
N VAL A 80 9.05 13.03 0.14
CA VAL A 80 8.16 12.40 1.12
C VAL A 80 7.94 10.92 0.75
N TRP A 81 7.46 10.12 1.71
CA TRP A 81 7.06 8.75 1.43
C TRP A 81 5.62 8.67 0.95
N ARG A 82 5.39 7.98 -0.16
CA ARG A 82 4.05 7.72 -0.74
C ARG A 82 3.20 6.75 0.06
N ALA A 83 3.58 6.41 1.30
CA ALA A 83 2.92 5.40 2.15
C ALA A 83 2.65 4.07 1.42
N GLY A 84 3.57 3.67 0.54
CA GLY A 84 3.42 2.53 -0.35
C GLY A 84 4.61 2.37 -1.29
N ALA A 85 4.35 1.81 -2.45
CA ALA A 85 5.30 1.65 -3.55
C ALA A 85 4.63 1.98 -4.89
N ASP A 86 5.42 2.17 -5.93
CA ASP A 86 4.96 2.44 -7.30
C ASP A 86 4.09 3.72 -7.37
N VAL A 87 2.78 3.56 -7.54
CA VAL A 87 1.83 4.67 -7.64
C VAL A 87 1.59 5.38 -6.29
N THR A 88 1.02 6.57 -6.35
CA THR A 88 0.62 7.36 -5.18
C THR A 88 -0.48 6.65 -4.39
N THR A 89 -0.36 6.58 -3.07
CA THR A 89 -1.46 6.13 -2.18
C THR A 89 -2.59 7.15 -2.21
N ARG A 90 -3.82 6.67 -2.37
CA ARG A 90 -5.02 7.51 -2.48
C ARG A 90 -5.97 7.26 -1.32
N ILE A 91 -6.51 8.36 -0.78
CA ILE A 91 -7.61 8.34 0.20
C ILE A 91 -8.80 9.04 -0.43
N LYS A 92 -9.97 8.39 -0.36
CA LYS A 92 -11.26 8.98 -0.74
C LYS A 92 -12.16 8.98 0.47
N THR A 93 -12.72 10.13 0.82
CA THR A 93 -13.69 10.26 1.92
C THR A 93 -15.01 10.78 1.40
N GLY A 94 -16.11 10.14 1.84
CA GLY A 94 -17.48 10.56 1.54
C GLY A 94 -18.04 11.58 2.53
N LEU A 95 -17.28 11.97 3.55
CA LEU A 95 -17.67 12.96 4.56
C LEU A 95 -16.50 13.89 4.87
N ASP A 96 -16.83 15.07 5.42
CA ASP A 96 -15.83 16.00 5.91
C ASP A 96 -15.15 15.44 7.18
N LEU A 97 -13.82 15.49 7.20
CA LEU A 97 -13.01 15.04 8.34
C LEU A 97 -12.37 16.24 9.05
N ASP A 98 -12.18 16.13 10.35
CA ASP A 98 -11.22 16.95 11.08
C ASP A 98 -9.96 16.12 11.37
N ILE A 99 -8.82 16.60 10.93
CA ILE A 99 -7.52 15.99 11.17
C ILE A 99 -6.65 17.03 11.88
N ASN A 100 -6.40 16.83 13.16
CA ASN A 100 -5.60 17.72 13.98
C ASN A 100 -6.09 19.20 13.96
N GLY A 101 -7.41 19.42 14.02
CA GLY A 101 -8.02 20.74 13.98
C GLY A 101 -8.13 21.37 12.59
N THR A 102 -7.80 20.62 11.55
CA THR A 102 -7.95 21.07 10.15
C THR A 102 -9.08 20.32 9.47
N LYS A 103 -10.07 21.08 8.98
CA LYS A 103 -11.16 20.52 8.20
C LYS A 103 -10.68 20.06 6.82
N VAL A 104 -10.90 18.79 6.52
CA VAL A 104 -10.63 18.13 5.24
C VAL A 104 -11.96 17.79 4.60
N PRO A 105 -12.40 18.48 3.55
CA PRO A 105 -13.69 18.23 2.90
C PRO A 105 -13.80 16.81 2.33
N ALA A 106 -15.04 16.31 2.16
CA ALA A 106 -15.27 15.11 1.38
C ALA A 106 -14.63 15.24 0.01
N GLY A 107 -13.89 14.21 -0.41
CA GLY A 107 -13.09 14.29 -1.65
C GLY A 107 -12.09 13.17 -1.79
N GLU A 108 -11.18 13.35 -2.73
CA GLU A 108 -10.12 12.40 -3.02
C GLU A 108 -8.74 13.08 -2.92
N TYR A 109 -7.81 12.44 -2.19
CA TYR A 109 -6.53 13.00 -1.82
C TYR A 109 -5.40 12.01 -2.08
N SER A 110 -4.21 12.53 -2.39
CA SER A 110 -2.96 11.82 -2.28
C SER A 110 -2.56 11.74 -0.80
N PHE A 111 -2.11 10.57 -0.36
CA PHE A 111 -1.60 10.39 1.00
C PHE A 111 -0.10 10.19 1.00
N PHE A 112 0.59 11.06 1.73
CA PHE A 112 2.02 10.99 1.92
C PHE A 112 2.38 10.98 3.41
N ILE A 113 3.59 10.56 3.72
CA ILE A 113 4.15 10.63 5.07
C ILE A 113 5.53 11.26 4.99
N GLU A 114 5.75 12.31 5.75
CA GLU A 114 7.09 12.80 6.05
C GLU A 114 7.60 12.07 7.29
N LEU A 115 8.79 11.47 7.17
CA LEU A 115 9.36 10.60 8.18
C LEU A 115 10.52 11.29 8.89
N SER A 116 10.49 11.27 10.20
CA SER A 116 11.64 11.58 11.04
C SER A 116 11.72 10.58 12.20
N GLU A 117 12.88 10.38 12.75
CA GLU A 117 13.09 9.45 13.87
C GLU A 117 12.31 9.91 15.13
N GLY A 118 12.07 11.23 15.26
CA GLY A 118 11.28 11.81 16.35
C GLY A 118 9.77 11.81 16.15
N GLY A 119 9.26 11.39 14.97
CA GLY A 119 7.84 11.35 14.66
C GLY A 119 7.55 11.40 13.17
N TRP A 120 6.37 10.96 12.79
CA TRP A 120 5.89 11.00 11.42
C TRP A 120 4.86 12.10 11.24
N THR A 121 4.76 12.66 10.04
CA THR A 121 3.71 13.61 9.67
C THR A 121 2.90 13.04 8.51
N GLY A 122 1.62 12.77 8.75
CA GLY A 122 0.66 12.40 7.71
C GLY A 122 0.24 13.62 6.91
N ILE A 123 0.15 13.48 5.59
CA ILE A 123 -0.13 14.57 4.66
C ILE A 123 -1.25 14.14 3.72
N LEU A 124 -2.35 14.91 3.66
CA LEU A 124 -3.34 14.78 2.60
C LEU A 124 -3.16 15.95 1.63
N SER A 125 -3.04 15.62 0.36
CA SER A 125 -2.74 16.59 -0.70
C SER A 125 -3.72 16.47 -1.87
N THR A 126 -4.12 17.60 -2.42
CA THR A 126 -4.92 17.66 -3.66
C THR A 126 -4.06 17.59 -4.91
N GLN A 127 -2.74 17.41 -4.77
CA GLN A 127 -1.83 17.37 -5.90
C GLN A 127 -2.25 16.31 -6.93
N PRO A 128 -2.35 16.65 -8.22
CA PRO A 128 -2.66 15.68 -9.27
C PRO A 128 -1.65 14.54 -9.31
N HIS A 129 -2.11 13.35 -9.64
CA HIS A 129 -1.29 12.14 -9.73
C HIS A 129 -1.49 11.43 -11.06
N MET A 130 -0.57 10.51 -11.37
CA MET A 130 -0.64 9.64 -12.55
C MET A 130 -0.28 8.20 -12.19
N GLU A 131 -0.84 7.25 -12.95
CA GLU A 131 -0.63 5.81 -12.74
C GLU A 131 0.69 5.33 -13.35
N GLU A 132 1.13 5.92 -14.46
CA GLU A 132 2.36 5.58 -15.16
C GLU A 132 3.35 6.74 -15.11
N PRO A 133 4.67 6.47 -14.94
CA PRO A 133 5.66 7.51 -14.81
C PRO A 133 5.85 8.27 -16.14
N ASP A 134 5.69 9.59 -16.08
CA ASP A 134 5.93 10.51 -17.21
C ASP A 134 6.71 11.74 -16.70
N ARG A 135 7.94 11.90 -17.16
CA ARG A 135 8.82 13.01 -16.73
C ARG A 135 8.29 14.38 -17.13
N ALA A 136 7.62 14.49 -18.28
CA ALA A 136 7.06 15.77 -18.73
C ALA A 136 5.92 16.19 -17.80
N LYS A 137 5.03 15.28 -17.48
CA LYS A 137 3.93 15.52 -16.53
C LYS A 137 4.42 15.80 -15.11
N MET A 138 5.51 15.16 -14.66
CA MET A 138 6.11 15.50 -13.36
C MET A 138 6.62 16.94 -13.34
N ALA A 139 7.18 17.44 -14.44
CA ALA A 139 7.60 18.84 -14.56
C ALA A 139 6.42 19.83 -14.56
N GLU A 140 5.21 19.37 -14.89
CA GLU A 140 3.95 20.11 -14.81
C GLU A 140 3.29 20.01 -13.42
N GLY A 141 3.94 19.35 -12.43
CA GLY A 141 3.43 19.22 -11.06
C GLY A 141 2.50 18.03 -10.83
N ILE A 142 2.45 17.05 -11.76
CA ILE A 142 1.66 15.83 -11.60
C ILE A 142 2.58 14.75 -10.98
N THR A 143 2.20 14.19 -9.82
CA THR A 143 3.02 13.22 -9.12
C THR A 143 2.91 11.82 -9.71
N TRP A 144 4.04 11.10 -9.74
CA TRP A 144 4.05 9.65 -9.78
C TRP A 144 4.68 9.11 -8.50
N GLY A 145 3.89 8.37 -7.73
CA GLY A 145 4.31 8.01 -6.38
C GLY A 145 4.43 9.25 -5.50
N ALA A 146 5.65 9.67 -5.16
CA ALA A 146 5.94 10.92 -4.48
C ALA A 146 6.96 11.79 -5.25
N TYR A 147 7.35 11.38 -6.46
CA TYR A 147 8.19 12.22 -7.31
C TYR A 147 7.37 13.37 -7.89
N GLY A 148 7.92 14.56 -7.84
CA GLY A 148 7.21 15.79 -8.23
C GLY A 148 6.27 16.34 -7.15
N TYR A 149 6.31 15.80 -5.93
CA TYR A 149 5.53 16.34 -4.80
C TYR A 149 5.90 17.79 -4.51
N SER A 150 4.86 18.62 -4.27
CA SER A 150 4.95 19.97 -3.74
C SER A 150 3.99 20.17 -2.58
N SER A 151 4.46 20.78 -1.51
CA SER A 151 3.64 21.12 -0.33
C SER A 151 2.57 22.17 -0.61
N ASP A 152 2.62 22.86 -1.76
CA ASP A 152 1.64 23.88 -2.14
C ASP A 152 0.22 23.32 -2.31
N HIS A 153 0.10 22.02 -2.48
CA HIS A 153 -1.17 21.30 -2.61
C HIS A 153 -1.63 20.61 -1.32
N ASP A 154 -0.88 20.74 -0.23
CA ASP A 154 -1.22 20.09 1.03
C ASP A 154 -2.48 20.73 1.64
N VAL A 155 -3.46 19.89 1.94
CA VAL A 155 -4.69 20.29 2.63
C VAL A 155 -4.47 20.22 4.14
N VAL A 156 -3.78 19.20 4.61
CA VAL A 156 -3.43 19.01 6.01
C VAL A 156 -2.08 18.32 6.14
N ARG A 157 -1.34 18.73 7.16
CA ARG A 157 -0.13 18.10 7.68
C ARG A 157 -0.33 17.87 9.17
N ALA A 158 -0.44 16.62 9.60
CA ALA A 158 -0.78 16.28 10.96
C ALA A 158 0.23 15.31 11.58
N PRO A 159 0.62 15.47 12.83
CA PRO A 159 1.50 14.55 13.51
C PRO A 159 0.83 13.18 13.64
N MET A 160 1.62 12.14 13.39
CA MET A 160 1.23 10.75 13.62
C MET A 160 1.90 10.23 14.88
N THR A 161 1.17 9.48 15.69
CA THR A 161 1.78 8.71 16.76
C THR A 161 2.55 7.54 16.15
N VAL A 162 3.83 7.40 16.52
CA VAL A 162 4.66 6.27 16.07
C VAL A 162 4.89 5.32 17.23
N ALA A 163 4.57 4.04 17.01
CA ALA A 163 4.76 2.97 17.97
C ALA A 163 5.60 1.85 17.37
N ALA A 164 6.32 1.14 18.25
CA ALA A 164 7.05 -0.07 17.86
C ALA A 164 6.12 -1.28 17.92
N ASN A 165 6.26 -2.19 16.94
CA ASN A 165 5.64 -3.49 16.96
C ASN A 165 6.68 -4.55 17.34
N GLU A 166 6.32 -5.46 18.24
CA GLU A 166 7.22 -6.57 18.65
C GLU A 166 7.57 -7.48 17.46
N ASN A 167 6.58 -7.75 16.61
CA ASN A 167 6.74 -8.61 15.47
C ASN A 167 6.88 -7.78 14.18
N SER A 168 7.81 -8.17 13.31
CA SER A 168 7.94 -7.55 11.98
C SER A 168 6.75 -7.95 11.11
N VAL A 169 6.11 -6.95 10.50
CA VAL A 169 5.04 -7.11 9.49
C VAL A 169 5.67 -7.07 8.11
N ASP A 170 5.75 -8.21 7.43
CA ASP A 170 6.49 -8.35 6.17
C ASP A 170 5.89 -7.50 5.03
N GLN A 171 4.58 -7.38 4.96
CA GLN A 171 3.91 -6.63 3.91
C GLN A 171 3.25 -5.37 4.45
N LEU A 172 3.57 -4.21 3.86
CA LEU A 172 2.94 -2.93 4.21
C LEU A 172 1.42 -3.09 4.27
N THR A 173 0.85 -2.66 5.39
CA THR A 173 -0.59 -2.73 5.64
C THR A 173 -1.09 -1.37 6.09
N ILE A 174 -2.14 -0.88 5.43
CA ILE A 174 -2.94 0.26 5.87
C ILE A 174 -4.28 -0.28 6.35
N ALA A 175 -4.76 0.22 7.48
CA ALA A 175 -6.02 -0.21 8.09
C ALA A 175 -6.68 0.96 8.82
N PHE A 176 -7.96 0.80 9.14
CA PHE A 176 -8.68 1.67 10.07
C PHE A 176 -8.87 0.95 11.40
N THR A 177 -8.70 1.66 12.51
CA THR A 177 -8.91 1.14 13.87
C THR A 177 -9.71 2.13 14.70
N ASP A 178 -10.30 1.66 15.79
CA ASP A 178 -11.07 2.46 16.75
C ASP A 178 -12.17 3.32 16.08
N VAL A 179 -12.78 2.76 15.04
CA VAL A 179 -13.79 3.45 14.23
C VAL A 179 -15.11 3.52 15.02
N SER A 180 -15.67 4.70 15.04
CA SER A 180 -16.98 5.03 15.62
C SER A 180 -17.68 6.09 14.76
N ASP A 181 -18.92 6.47 15.11
CA ASP A 181 -19.63 7.56 14.45
C ASP A 181 -18.90 8.93 14.59
N ALA A 182 -18.01 9.06 15.58
CA ALA A 182 -17.24 10.28 15.82
C ALA A 182 -15.92 10.34 15.04
N GLY A 183 -15.42 9.24 14.48
CA GLY A 183 -14.13 9.17 13.79
C GLY A 183 -13.39 7.86 14.02
N GLY A 184 -12.06 7.87 13.89
CA GLY A 184 -11.21 6.69 14.02
C GLY A 184 -9.74 7.01 13.81
N ASN A 185 -8.96 5.98 13.53
CA ASN A 185 -7.54 6.10 13.20
C ASN A 185 -7.24 5.48 11.84
N LEU A 186 -6.47 6.17 11.02
CA LEU A 186 -5.77 5.58 9.88
C LEU A 186 -4.42 5.06 10.36
N VAL A 187 -4.17 3.77 10.21
CA VAL A 187 -2.97 3.10 10.73
C VAL A 187 -2.15 2.55 9.57
N VAL A 188 -0.86 2.80 9.60
CA VAL A 188 0.13 2.30 8.64
C VAL A 188 1.12 1.41 9.38
N VAL A 189 1.20 0.14 9.01
CA VAL A 189 2.07 -0.85 9.65
C VAL A 189 3.03 -1.44 8.63
N TRP A 190 4.33 -1.37 8.90
CA TRP A 190 5.34 -2.05 8.10
C TRP A 190 6.60 -2.30 8.92
N ASP A 191 7.20 -3.48 8.76
CA ASP A 191 8.29 -3.95 9.60
C ASP A 191 7.88 -3.86 11.09
N LYS A 192 8.66 -3.20 11.91
CA LYS A 192 8.41 -2.99 13.34
C LYS A 192 7.83 -1.61 13.65
N SER A 193 7.33 -0.89 12.67
CA SER A 193 6.81 0.46 12.85
C SER A 193 5.31 0.53 12.61
N ILE A 194 4.62 1.23 13.51
CA ILE A 194 3.20 1.54 13.41
C ILE A 194 3.07 3.06 13.44
N GLY A 195 2.53 3.66 12.36
CA GLY A 195 2.14 5.06 12.33
C GLY A 195 0.63 5.19 12.45
N ILE A 196 0.15 6.04 13.34
CA ILE A 196 -1.28 6.23 13.64
C ILE A 196 -1.63 7.68 13.39
N LEU A 197 -2.57 7.92 12.48
CA LEU A 197 -3.15 9.23 12.18
C LEU A 197 -4.61 9.26 12.66
N PRO A 198 -4.94 9.92 13.78
CA PRO A 198 -6.31 10.06 14.23
C PRO A 198 -7.08 11.05 13.34
N PHE A 199 -8.37 10.81 13.20
CA PHE A 199 -9.32 11.71 12.55
C PHE A 199 -10.66 11.67 13.26
N THR A 200 -11.41 12.78 13.18
CA THR A 200 -12.82 12.83 13.60
C THR A 200 -13.70 13.27 12.44
N VAL A 201 -14.99 13.07 12.55
CA VAL A 201 -15.98 13.66 11.64
C VAL A 201 -16.04 15.15 11.92
N ALA A 202 -15.91 15.98 10.89
CA ALA A 202 -16.02 17.43 11.05
C ALA A 202 -17.49 17.83 11.20
N GLU A 203 -17.73 18.80 12.08
CA GLU A 203 -19.04 19.44 12.27
C GLU A 203 -19.36 20.44 11.14
#